data_b5a3363a719862aaef39d01fce257bcf
#
_entry.id   b5a3363a719862aaef39d01fce257bcf
#
_cell.length_a   1.000
_cell.length_b   1.000
_cell.length_c   1.000
_cell.angle_alpha   90.00
_cell.angle_beta   90.00
_cell.angle_gamma   90.00
#
_symmetry.space_group_name_H-M   'P 1'
#
loop_
_entity.id
_entity.type
_entity.pdbx_description
1 polymer ?
#
loop_
_entity_poly.entity_id
_entity_poly.type
_entity_poly.pdbx_seq_one_letter_code
_entity_poly.pdbx_strand_id
1 'polypeptide(L)'
;LEKYLAQEIIGLGGFNIKTYRRSVSFECDYATFYRIHFFSRIAFRFYREVACFDCYDRFSLYDGVRNSFDWLKWLPSENTFNVQVTGRTSSLSHSHFTALEVKNSITDLQKSVWNKRSNVSLDNPDLIIHLHLNNDRGVLSLQSSVESLHKRGYRPAVGNAPLKENLASGLLKITEWDGTKPLIDLMCGSGTFLIEAV
;
A
#
# COMPACT_ATOMS: atom_id res chain seq x y z
N LEU A 1 4.84 -14.36 6.48
CA LEU A 1 3.69 -14.29 5.55
C LEU A 1 4.11 -13.91 4.13
N GLU A 2 5.23 -13.24 3.94
CA GLU A 2 5.68 -12.74 2.65
C GLU A 2 5.87 -13.87 1.62
N LYS A 3 6.39 -15.03 2.04
CA LYS A 3 6.51 -16.22 1.18
C LYS A 3 5.15 -16.68 0.63
N TYR A 4 4.13 -16.70 1.47
CA TYR A 4 2.79 -17.14 1.09
C TYR A 4 2.08 -16.10 0.23
N LEU A 5 2.29 -14.82 0.51
CA LEU A 5 1.82 -13.74 -0.36
C LEU A 5 2.48 -13.83 -1.75
N ALA A 6 3.79 -14.08 -1.81
CA ALA A 6 4.49 -14.26 -3.09
C ALA A 6 3.90 -15.42 -3.90
N GLN A 7 3.62 -16.55 -3.26
CA GLN A 7 2.96 -17.70 -3.90
C GLN A 7 1.54 -17.36 -4.39
N GLU A 8 0.77 -16.61 -3.59
CA GLU A 8 -0.55 -16.14 -4.00
C GLU A 8 -0.47 -15.25 -5.24
N ILE A 9 0.46 -14.27 -5.26
CA ILE A 9 0.66 -13.37 -6.39
C ILE A 9 1.09 -14.13 -7.65
N ILE A 10 1.98 -15.12 -7.54
CA ILE A 10 2.37 -15.99 -8.66
C ILE A 10 1.15 -16.74 -9.19
N GLY A 11 0.36 -17.35 -8.32
CA GLY A 11 -0.85 -18.07 -8.70
C GLY A 11 -1.90 -17.21 -9.39
N LEU A 12 -1.90 -15.89 -9.13
CA LEU A 12 -2.79 -14.91 -9.77
C LEU A 12 -2.21 -14.33 -11.06
N GLY A 13 -0.97 -14.68 -11.44
CA GLY A 13 -0.34 -14.28 -12.69
C GLY A 13 0.70 -13.17 -12.57
N GLY A 14 1.09 -12.77 -11.35
CA GLY A 14 2.20 -11.85 -11.14
C GLY A 14 3.55 -12.51 -11.46
N PHE A 15 4.52 -11.72 -11.89
CA PHE A 15 5.86 -12.19 -12.26
C PHE A 15 6.95 -11.24 -11.70
N ASN A 16 8.23 -11.57 -11.87
CA ASN A 16 9.38 -10.83 -11.32
C ASN A 16 9.25 -10.56 -9.80
N ILE A 17 8.82 -11.59 -9.06
CA ILE A 17 8.51 -11.48 -7.64
C ILE A 17 9.78 -11.30 -6.82
N LYS A 18 9.79 -10.28 -5.94
CA LYS A 18 10.84 -10.07 -4.94
C LYS A 18 10.21 -9.93 -3.57
N THR A 19 10.70 -10.70 -2.61
CA THR A 19 10.25 -10.65 -1.23
C THR A 19 11.19 -9.79 -0.40
N TYR A 20 10.60 -8.87 0.38
CA TYR A 20 11.29 -8.02 1.32
C TYR A 20 10.66 -8.20 2.70
N ARG A 21 11.26 -7.62 3.72
CA ARG A 21 10.65 -7.60 5.04
C ARG A 21 9.34 -6.80 5.00
N ARG A 22 8.22 -7.47 5.28
CA ARG A 22 6.85 -6.92 5.30
C ARG A 22 6.31 -6.47 3.93
N SER A 23 6.96 -6.81 2.84
CA SER A 23 6.46 -6.48 1.51
C SER A 23 6.89 -7.49 0.45
N VAL A 24 6.11 -7.52 -0.63
CA VAL A 24 6.40 -8.29 -1.84
C VAL A 24 6.25 -7.32 -3.01
N SER A 25 7.28 -7.19 -3.84
CA SER A 25 7.17 -6.49 -5.10
C SER A 25 7.01 -7.47 -6.25
N PHE A 26 6.27 -7.08 -7.27
CA PHE A 26 5.98 -7.90 -8.43
C PHE A 26 5.65 -7.01 -9.63
N GLU A 27 5.70 -7.60 -10.81
CA GLU A 27 5.23 -7.00 -12.04
C GLU A 27 3.99 -7.73 -12.54
N CYS A 28 3.11 -7.04 -13.25
CA CYS A 28 1.92 -7.63 -13.85
C CYS A 28 1.37 -6.74 -14.96
N ASP A 29 0.55 -7.32 -15.83
CA ASP A 29 -0.31 -6.57 -16.75
C ASP A 29 -1.54 -6.00 -16.04
N TYR A 30 -2.33 -5.18 -16.73
CA TYR A 30 -3.53 -4.56 -16.16
C TYR A 30 -4.61 -5.58 -15.78
N ALA A 31 -4.79 -6.64 -16.54
CA ALA A 31 -5.80 -7.67 -16.23
C ALA A 31 -5.41 -8.40 -14.93
N THR A 32 -4.15 -8.76 -14.80
CA THR A 32 -3.59 -9.38 -13.60
C THR A 32 -3.59 -8.41 -12.40
N PHE A 33 -3.34 -7.11 -12.63
CA PHE A 33 -3.44 -6.09 -11.59
C PHE A 33 -4.83 -6.10 -10.93
N TYR A 34 -5.91 -6.04 -11.71
CA TYR A 34 -7.27 -6.11 -11.18
C TYR A 34 -7.55 -7.47 -10.52
N ARG A 35 -7.10 -8.57 -11.12
CA ARG A 35 -7.26 -9.92 -10.56
C ARG A 35 -6.62 -10.03 -9.19
N ILE A 36 -5.39 -9.55 -9.02
CA ILE A 36 -4.68 -9.57 -7.74
C ILE A 36 -5.41 -8.72 -6.70
N HIS A 37 -5.88 -7.51 -7.05
CA HIS A 37 -6.64 -6.66 -6.13
C HIS A 37 -7.93 -7.31 -5.67
N PHE A 38 -8.58 -8.05 -6.53
CA PHE A 38 -9.87 -8.69 -6.24
C PHE A 38 -9.73 -10.00 -5.46
N PHE A 39 -8.72 -10.81 -5.77
CA PHE A 39 -8.62 -12.16 -5.25
C PHE A 39 -7.55 -12.34 -4.16
N SER A 40 -6.65 -11.40 -3.93
CA SER A 40 -5.65 -11.56 -2.90
C SER A 40 -6.28 -11.55 -1.51
N ARG A 41 -5.99 -12.58 -0.73
CA ARG A 41 -6.50 -12.78 0.63
C ARG A 41 -5.47 -12.42 1.70
N ILE A 42 -4.19 -12.43 1.37
CA ILE A 42 -3.10 -12.20 2.32
C ILE A 42 -2.63 -10.75 2.31
N ALA A 43 -2.69 -10.06 1.17
CA ALA A 43 -2.25 -8.67 1.06
C ALA A 43 -3.03 -7.74 2.02
N PHE A 44 -2.31 -6.76 2.57
CA PHE A 44 -2.91 -5.74 3.42
C PHE A 44 -3.28 -4.49 2.62
N ARG A 45 -2.40 -4.07 1.72
CA ARG A 45 -2.56 -2.95 0.77
C ARG A 45 -1.73 -3.20 -0.46
N PHE A 46 -2.16 -2.59 -1.56
CA PHE A 46 -1.38 -2.55 -2.79
C PHE A 46 -0.93 -1.13 -3.10
N TYR A 47 0.29 -1.02 -3.60
CA TYR A 47 0.91 0.22 -4.03
C TYR A 47 1.45 0.03 -5.43
N ARG A 48 1.15 0.98 -6.31
CA ARG A 48 1.75 1.04 -7.65
C ARG A 48 2.97 1.94 -7.57
N GLU A 49 4.16 1.40 -7.75
CA GLU A 49 5.38 2.19 -7.88
C GLU A 49 5.30 3.05 -9.14
N VAL A 50 5.57 4.34 -9.01
CA VAL A 50 5.50 5.31 -10.09
C VAL A 50 6.84 5.98 -10.37
N ALA A 51 7.73 6.03 -9.38
CA ALA A 51 9.06 6.59 -9.53
C ALA A 51 10.03 6.07 -8.46
N CYS A 52 11.31 6.05 -8.83
CA CYS A 52 12.42 5.84 -7.92
C CYS A 52 13.50 6.87 -8.23
N PHE A 53 14.03 7.55 -7.21
CA PHE A 53 15.01 8.61 -7.35
C PHE A 53 15.98 8.62 -6.17
N ASP A 54 17.13 9.26 -6.36
CA ASP A 54 18.11 9.48 -5.29
C ASP A 54 17.59 10.54 -4.32
N CYS A 55 17.70 10.27 -3.03
CA CYS A 55 17.07 11.07 -1.97
C CYS A 55 18.02 11.18 -0.77
N TYR A 56 19.00 12.06 -0.87
CA TYR A 56 20.02 12.26 0.17
C TYR A 56 19.60 13.26 1.24
N ASP A 57 18.86 14.30 0.82
CA ASP A 57 18.48 15.44 1.63
C ASP A 57 17.12 16.00 1.21
N ARG A 58 16.75 17.14 1.81
CA ARG A 58 15.51 17.84 1.52
C ARG A 58 15.42 18.31 0.06
N PHE A 59 16.52 18.75 -0.53
CA PHE A 59 16.52 19.31 -1.90
C PHE A 59 16.35 18.21 -2.93
N SER A 60 17.12 17.13 -2.80
CA SER A 60 16.99 15.95 -3.66
C SER A 60 15.62 15.28 -3.54
N LEU A 61 15.02 15.28 -2.35
CA LEU A 61 13.63 14.84 -2.15
C LEU A 61 12.65 15.73 -2.93
N TYR A 62 12.74 17.04 -2.75
CA TYR A 62 11.83 18.00 -3.37
C TYR A 62 11.90 17.92 -4.91
N ASP A 63 13.10 17.95 -5.47
CA ASP A 63 13.33 17.87 -6.92
C ASP A 63 12.98 16.48 -7.47
N GLY A 64 13.32 15.42 -6.74
CA GLY A 64 12.99 14.06 -7.10
C GLY A 64 11.49 13.84 -7.21
N VAL A 65 10.72 14.29 -6.23
CA VAL A 65 9.25 14.21 -6.27
C VAL A 65 8.68 15.04 -7.41
N ARG A 66 9.18 16.29 -7.60
CA ARG A 66 8.68 17.22 -8.61
C ARG A 66 8.84 16.70 -10.03
N ASN A 67 9.99 16.09 -10.31
CA ASN A 67 10.41 15.79 -11.69
C ASN A 67 10.20 14.33 -12.09
N SER A 68 9.95 13.44 -11.14
CA SER A 68 9.89 11.99 -11.42
C SER A 68 8.51 11.47 -11.85
N PHE A 69 7.47 12.28 -11.69
CA PHE A 69 6.11 11.85 -11.98
C PHE A 69 5.23 13.01 -12.49
N ASP A 70 4.30 12.73 -13.38
CA ASP A 70 3.39 13.73 -13.96
C ASP A 70 2.22 14.03 -13.02
N TRP A 71 2.50 14.84 -11.98
CA TRP A 71 1.52 15.24 -10.98
C TRP A 71 0.34 16.02 -11.57
N LEU A 72 0.57 16.80 -12.63
CA LEU A 72 -0.48 17.61 -13.23
C LEU A 72 -1.55 16.73 -13.88
N LYS A 73 -1.14 15.60 -14.45
CA LYS A 73 -2.06 14.63 -15.03
C LYS A 73 -2.79 13.79 -13.97
N TRP A 74 -2.10 13.38 -12.91
CA TRP A 74 -2.61 12.39 -11.96
C TRP A 74 -3.30 12.98 -10.73
N LEU A 75 -3.06 14.25 -10.43
CA LEU A 75 -3.65 14.95 -9.29
C LEU A 75 -4.17 16.33 -9.74
N PRO A 76 -5.36 16.40 -10.36
CA PRO A 76 -6.04 17.66 -10.65
C PRO A 76 -6.23 18.53 -9.40
N SER A 77 -6.24 19.85 -9.55
CA SER A 77 -6.25 20.80 -8.42
C SER A 77 -7.49 20.72 -7.53
N GLU A 78 -8.59 20.17 -8.02
CA GLU A 78 -9.84 19.92 -7.31
C GLU A 78 -9.80 18.67 -6.43
N ASN A 79 -8.88 17.74 -6.71
CA ASN A 79 -8.74 16.52 -5.95
C ASN A 79 -7.95 16.74 -4.66
N THR A 80 -8.22 15.88 -3.70
CA THR A 80 -7.53 15.83 -2.41
C THR A 80 -6.49 14.72 -2.38
N PHE A 81 -5.47 14.87 -1.55
CA PHE A 81 -4.46 13.83 -1.40
C PHE A 81 -3.92 13.75 0.02
N ASN A 82 -3.28 12.62 0.32
CA ASN A 82 -2.55 12.37 1.55
C ASN A 82 -1.17 11.82 1.23
N VAL A 83 -0.17 12.17 2.04
CA VAL A 83 1.20 11.66 1.91
C VAL A 83 1.53 10.80 3.12
N GLN A 84 1.92 9.58 2.86
CA GLN A 84 2.41 8.62 3.87
C GLN A 84 3.89 8.34 3.62
N VAL A 85 4.70 8.41 4.66
CA VAL A 85 6.14 8.17 4.58
C VAL A 85 6.52 6.99 5.46
N THR A 86 7.33 6.09 4.92
CA THR A 86 7.94 4.97 5.65
C THR A 86 9.44 4.93 5.38
N GLY A 87 10.17 4.32 6.30
CA GLY A 87 11.63 4.36 6.25
C GLY A 87 12.20 5.71 6.66
N ARG A 88 13.48 5.88 6.48
CA ARG A 88 14.23 7.11 6.79
C ARG A 88 15.60 7.08 6.13
N THR A 89 16.18 8.25 5.91
CA THR A 89 17.61 8.43 5.61
C THR A 89 18.28 9.15 6.79
N SER A 90 19.59 9.34 6.73
CA SER A 90 20.33 10.10 7.76
C SER A 90 19.82 11.54 7.90
N SER A 91 19.45 12.18 6.78
CA SER A 91 19.01 13.58 6.74
C SER A 91 17.49 13.74 6.86
N LEU A 92 16.71 12.70 6.52
CA LEU A 92 15.24 12.70 6.54
C LEU A 92 14.74 11.69 7.57
N SER A 93 14.91 12.02 8.83
CA SER A 93 14.55 11.15 9.97
C SER A 93 13.11 11.33 10.45
N HIS A 94 12.49 12.47 10.19
CA HIS A 94 11.14 12.81 10.65
C HIS A 94 10.11 12.63 9.53
N SER A 95 9.31 11.56 9.60
CA SER A 95 8.32 11.22 8.57
C SER A 95 7.30 12.33 8.29
N HIS A 96 6.86 13.06 9.32
CA HIS A 96 5.94 14.19 9.15
C HIS A 96 6.56 15.33 8.36
N PHE A 97 7.80 15.70 8.67
CA PHE A 97 8.52 16.74 7.92
C PHE A 97 8.74 16.29 6.46
N THR A 98 9.16 15.05 6.27
CA THR A 98 9.34 14.48 4.92
C THR A 98 8.03 14.50 4.12
N ALA A 99 6.91 14.17 4.76
CA ALA A 99 5.59 14.24 4.11
C ALA A 99 5.19 15.68 3.72
N LEU A 100 5.55 16.66 4.54
CA LEU A 100 5.34 18.07 4.20
C LEU A 100 6.17 18.53 2.99
N GLU A 101 7.41 18.05 2.87
CA GLU A 101 8.26 18.37 1.71
C GLU A 101 7.71 17.75 0.42
N VAL A 102 7.27 16.49 0.46
CA VAL A 102 6.56 15.85 -0.68
C VAL A 102 5.33 16.68 -1.06
N LYS A 103 4.50 17.04 -0.08
CA LYS A 103 3.32 17.89 -0.30
C LYS A 103 3.71 19.22 -0.92
N ASN A 104 4.73 19.92 -0.40
CA ASN A 104 5.18 21.21 -0.90
C ASN A 104 5.64 21.11 -2.36
N SER A 105 6.46 20.11 -2.68
CA SER A 105 6.95 19.85 -4.03
C SER A 105 5.80 19.77 -5.04
N ILE A 106 4.77 18.97 -4.73
CA ILE A 106 3.60 18.79 -5.59
C ILE A 106 2.76 20.08 -5.69
N THR A 107 2.45 20.70 -4.56
CA THR A 107 1.58 21.87 -4.53
C THR A 107 2.22 23.10 -5.14
N ASP A 108 3.55 23.26 -5.03
CA ASP A 108 4.26 24.37 -5.66
C ASP A 108 4.36 24.18 -7.19
N LEU A 109 4.49 22.94 -7.67
CA LEU A 109 4.36 22.64 -9.10
C LEU A 109 2.97 23.06 -9.61
N GLN A 110 1.90 22.62 -8.95
CA GLN A 110 0.53 22.95 -9.34
C GLN A 110 0.28 24.48 -9.33
N LYS A 111 0.75 25.19 -8.31
CA LYS A 111 0.64 26.64 -8.23
C LYS A 111 1.39 27.32 -9.36
N SER A 112 2.58 26.85 -9.72
CA SER A 112 3.38 27.46 -10.79
C SER A 112 2.72 27.34 -12.16
N VAL A 113 1.90 26.31 -12.40
CA VAL A 113 1.25 26.05 -13.70
C VAL A 113 -0.20 26.55 -13.71
N TRP A 114 -0.96 26.28 -12.65
CA TRP A 114 -2.41 26.52 -12.61
C TRP A 114 -2.83 27.70 -11.73
N ASN A 115 -1.92 28.28 -10.95
CA ASN A 115 -2.22 29.24 -9.87
C ASN A 115 -3.24 28.70 -8.85
N LYS A 116 -3.39 27.37 -8.80
CA LYS A 116 -4.26 26.60 -7.90
C LYS A 116 -3.49 25.39 -7.38
N ARG A 117 -3.98 24.75 -6.33
CA ARG A 117 -3.39 23.55 -5.77
C ARG A 117 -4.43 22.60 -5.21
N SER A 118 -4.12 21.33 -5.15
CA SER A 118 -4.86 20.31 -4.42
C SER A 118 -4.77 20.54 -2.90
N ASN A 119 -5.80 20.13 -2.18
CA ASN A 119 -5.83 20.16 -0.73
C ASN A 119 -5.42 18.80 -0.14
N VAL A 120 -4.83 18.84 1.06
CA VAL A 120 -4.57 17.63 1.84
C VAL A 120 -5.84 17.25 2.59
N SER A 121 -6.21 15.96 2.50
CA SER A 121 -7.26 15.37 3.32
C SER A 121 -6.70 14.13 4.02
N LEU A 122 -6.93 14.02 5.32
CA LEU A 122 -6.58 12.82 6.09
C LEU A 122 -7.70 11.78 6.04
N ASP A 123 -8.93 12.27 5.88
CA ASP A 123 -10.13 11.46 5.80
C ASP A 123 -10.58 11.37 4.34
N ASN A 124 -10.58 10.16 3.78
CA ASN A 124 -10.99 9.86 2.40
C ASN A 124 -10.33 10.75 1.33
N PRO A 125 -9.00 10.82 1.23
CA PRO A 125 -8.33 11.51 0.14
C PRO A 125 -8.59 10.78 -1.20
N ASP A 126 -8.68 11.54 -2.30
CA ASP A 126 -8.81 10.97 -3.65
C ASP A 126 -7.55 10.21 -4.07
N LEU A 127 -6.38 10.61 -3.57
CA LEU A 127 -5.10 9.97 -3.85
C LEU A 127 -4.26 9.82 -2.59
N ILE A 128 -3.77 8.62 -2.33
CA ILE A 128 -2.77 8.38 -1.28
C ILE A 128 -1.42 8.14 -1.93
N ILE A 129 -0.49 9.04 -1.64
CA ILE A 129 0.89 9.00 -2.09
C ILE A 129 1.73 8.37 -0.99
N HIS A 130 2.49 7.35 -1.31
CA HIS A 130 3.38 6.69 -0.39
C HIS A 130 4.83 6.88 -0.83
N LEU A 131 5.65 7.43 0.05
CA LEU A 131 7.10 7.52 -0.11
C LEU A 131 7.78 6.52 0.82
N HIS A 132 8.59 5.64 0.27
CA HIS A 132 9.47 4.76 1.04
C HIS A 132 10.91 5.21 0.89
N LEU A 133 11.57 5.50 2.03
CA LEU A 133 12.98 5.91 2.07
C LEU A 133 13.85 4.73 2.53
N ASN A 134 14.88 4.43 1.75
CA ASN A 134 15.85 3.40 2.08
C ASN A 134 17.21 3.70 1.43
N ASN A 135 18.29 3.74 2.23
CA ASN A 135 19.67 3.91 1.74
C ASN A 135 19.80 5.03 0.70
N ASP A 136 19.40 6.24 1.05
CA ASP A 136 19.45 7.44 0.21
C ASP A 136 18.69 7.34 -1.12
N ARG A 137 17.72 6.44 -1.19
CA ARG A 137 16.76 6.34 -2.29
C ARG A 137 15.34 6.54 -1.81
N GLY A 138 14.56 7.26 -2.61
CA GLY A 138 13.13 7.44 -2.47
C GLY A 138 12.38 6.61 -3.50
N VAL A 139 11.47 5.75 -3.04
CA VAL A 139 10.52 5.03 -3.90
C VAL A 139 9.14 5.65 -3.70
N LEU A 140 8.61 6.22 -4.77
CA LEU A 140 7.30 6.87 -4.80
C LEU A 140 6.26 5.92 -5.36
N SER A 141 5.16 5.77 -4.65
CA SER A 141 4.09 4.86 -5.04
C SER A 141 2.72 5.51 -4.81
N LEU A 142 1.74 5.12 -5.59
CA LEU A 142 0.34 5.45 -5.37
C LEU A 142 -0.37 4.24 -4.75
N GLN A 143 -1.10 4.45 -3.66
CA GLN A 143 -1.92 3.38 -3.09
C GLN A 143 -3.05 3.07 -4.08
N SER A 144 -3.11 1.82 -4.51
CA SER A 144 -4.12 1.36 -5.47
C SER A 144 -5.30 0.63 -4.83
N SER A 145 -5.19 0.26 -3.56
CA SER A 145 -6.32 -0.22 -2.75
C SER A 145 -6.90 0.93 -1.93
N VAL A 146 -8.17 1.25 -2.12
CA VAL A 146 -8.85 2.39 -1.44
C VAL A 146 -8.75 2.22 0.08
N GLU A 147 -9.11 1.04 0.58
CA GLU A 147 -8.99 0.69 1.99
C GLU A 147 -8.03 -0.47 2.23
N SER A 148 -7.78 -0.74 3.51
CA SER A 148 -7.05 -1.95 3.90
C SER A 148 -7.87 -3.19 3.57
N LEU A 149 -7.30 -4.12 2.80
CA LEU A 149 -7.99 -5.31 2.27
C LEU A 149 -8.46 -6.31 3.34
N HIS A 150 -8.03 -6.14 4.59
CA HIS A 150 -8.58 -6.92 5.69
C HIS A 150 -10.01 -6.53 6.05
N LYS A 151 -10.45 -5.32 5.71
CA LYS A 151 -11.83 -4.85 5.95
C LYS A 151 -12.77 -5.41 4.89
N ARG A 152 -13.15 -6.67 4.99
CA ARG A 152 -13.96 -7.35 3.97
C ARG A 152 -15.46 -7.14 4.12
N GLY A 153 -15.90 -6.46 5.18
CA GLY A 153 -17.29 -6.04 5.37
C GLY A 153 -18.25 -7.13 5.90
N TYR A 154 -17.79 -8.34 6.14
CA TYR A 154 -18.68 -9.41 6.63
C TYR A 154 -18.92 -9.41 8.15
N ARG A 155 -18.25 -8.52 8.89
CA ARG A 155 -18.44 -8.43 10.35
C ARG A 155 -19.51 -7.41 10.71
N PRO A 156 -20.66 -7.83 11.28
CA PRO A 156 -21.70 -6.91 11.70
C PRO A 156 -21.35 -6.13 12.99
N ALA A 157 -20.52 -6.71 13.84
CA ALA A 157 -20.06 -6.09 15.08
C ALA A 157 -18.60 -6.48 15.34
N VAL A 158 -17.79 -5.51 15.74
CA VAL A 158 -16.38 -5.72 16.04
C VAL A 158 -16.19 -5.66 17.55
N GLY A 159 -15.80 -6.80 18.13
CA GLY A 159 -15.29 -6.83 19.51
C GLY A 159 -13.95 -6.08 19.62
N ASN A 160 -13.45 -5.91 20.83
CA ASN A 160 -12.15 -5.31 21.06
C ASN A 160 -11.04 -6.16 20.41
N ALA A 161 -10.27 -5.56 19.47
CA ALA A 161 -9.11 -6.13 18.79
C ALA A 161 -9.34 -7.49 18.08
N PRO A 162 -10.22 -7.59 17.09
CA PRO A 162 -10.44 -8.83 16.35
C PRO A 162 -9.21 -9.21 15.51
N LEU A 163 -9.05 -10.53 15.26
CA LEU A 163 -8.03 -11.01 14.31
C LEU A 163 -8.31 -10.43 12.92
N LYS A 164 -7.29 -9.87 12.27
CA LYS A 164 -7.45 -9.35 10.90
C LYS A 164 -7.64 -10.50 9.91
N GLU A 165 -8.53 -10.32 8.96
CA GLU A 165 -8.93 -11.32 7.98
C GLU A 165 -7.75 -11.81 7.14
N ASN A 166 -6.94 -10.89 6.63
CA ASN A 166 -5.74 -11.24 5.85
C ASN A 166 -4.68 -12.01 6.68
N LEU A 167 -4.60 -11.75 7.99
CA LEU A 167 -3.75 -12.52 8.89
C LEU A 167 -4.30 -13.92 9.10
N ALA A 168 -5.61 -14.08 9.26
CA ALA A 168 -6.26 -15.38 9.38
C ALA A 168 -6.03 -16.22 8.10
N SER A 169 -6.25 -15.64 6.92
CA SER A 169 -5.97 -16.30 5.63
C SER A 169 -4.50 -16.74 5.52
N GLY A 170 -3.57 -15.86 5.90
CA GLY A 170 -2.15 -16.18 5.88
C GLY A 170 -1.78 -17.30 6.85
N LEU A 171 -2.37 -17.34 8.04
CA LEU A 171 -2.15 -18.41 9.01
C LEU A 171 -2.72 -19.75 8.52
N LEU A 172 -3.89 -19.76 7.89
CA LEU A 172 -4.45 -20.96 7.26
C LEU A 172 -3.53 -21.49 6.17
N LYS A 173 -2.93 -20.63 5.35
CA LYS A 173 -1.91 -21.06 4.36
C LYS A 173 -0.66 -21.66 5.00
N ILE A 174 -0.25 -21.17 6.18
CA ILE A 174 0.89 -21.76 6.92
C ILE A 174 0.58 -23.16 7.41
N THR A 175 -0.66 -23.46 7.78
CA THR A 175 -1.05 -24.81 8.23
C THR A 175 -1.15 -25.81 7.08
N GLU A 176 -1.04 -25.35 5.83
CA GLU A 176 -1.22 -26.18 4.63
C GLU A 176 -2.57 -26.95 4.61
N TRP A 177 -3.57 -26.40 5.34
CA TRP A 177 -4.91 -26.98 5.34
C TRP A 177 -5.55 -26.81 3.94
N ASP A 178 -6.03 -27.92 3.39
CA ASP A 178 -6.51 -28.03 2.01
C ASP A 178 -8.04 -28.25 1.91
N GLY A 179 -8.74 -28.19 3.02
CA GLY A 179 -10.20 -28.41 3.08
C GLY A 179 -10.60 -29.88 3.15
N THR A 180 -9.69 -30.83 3.07
CA THR A 180 -10.00 -32.28 3.10
C THR A 180 -10.26 -32.78 4.52
N LYS A 181 -9.72 -32.10 5.54
CA LYS A 181 -9.85 -32.45 6.94
C LYS A 181 -10.75 -31.45 7.66
N PRO A 182 -11.49 -31.87 8.70
CA PRO A 182 -12.26 -30.95 9.52
C PRO A 182 -11.36 -29.86 10.13
N LEU A 183 -11.83 -28.60 10.07
CA LEU A 183 -11.22 -27.46 10.77
C LEU A 183 -12.05 -27.16 12.02
N ILE A 184 -11.40 -27.16 13.18
CA ILE A 184 -12.01 -26.83 14.45
C ILE A 184 -11.31 -25.64 15.08
N ASP A 185 -12.06 -24.61 15.40
CA ASP A 185 -11.56 -23.41 16.11
C ASP A 185 -12.19 -23.36 17.51
N LEU A 186 -11.43 -23.74 18.51
CA LEU A 186 -11.87 -23.78 19.93
C LEU A 186 -11.99 -22.40 20.57
N MET A 187 -11.44 -21.36 19.95
CA MET A 187 -11.44 -19.97 20.43
C MET A 187 -11.97 -19.03 19.34
N CYS A 188 -13.01 -19.43 18.64
CA CYS A 188 -13.43 -18.87 17.34
C CYS A 188 -13.76 -17.36 17.36
N GLY A 189 -14.14 -16.79 18.51
CA GLY A 189 -14.55 -15.39 18.58
C GLY A 189 -15.65 -15.07 17.57
N SER A 190 -15.35 -14.18 16.61
CA SER A 190 -16.25 -13.84 15.50
C SER A 190 -16.18 -14.81 14.31
N GLY A 191 -15.53 -15.96 14.45
CA GLY A 191 -15.42 -16.98 13.41
C GLY A 191 -14.47 -16.64 12.28
N THR A 192 -13.50 -15.73 12.48
CA THR A 192 -12.64 -15.24 11.40
C THR A 192 -11.91 -16.36 10.68
N PHE A 193 -11.30 -17.32 11.40
CA PHE A 193 -10.63 -18.44 10.75
C PHE A 193 -11.58 -19.30 9.93
N LEU A 194 -12.76 -19.59 10.45
CA LEU A 194 -13.75 -20.43 9.77
C LEU A 194 -14.26 -19.76 8.48
N ILE A 195 -14.51 -18.44 8.53
CA ILE A 195 -14.94 -17.68 7.35
C ILE A 195 -13.81 -17.59 6.31
N GLU A 196 -12.57 -17.38 6.76
CA GLU A 196 -11.43 -17.29 5.84
C GLU A 196 -10.98 -18.66 5.30
N ALA A 197 -11.46 -19.77 5.85
CA ALA A 197 -11.18 -21.12 5.36
C ALA A 197 -12.07 -21.52 4.17
N VAL A 198 -13.19 -20.85 3.95
CA VAL A 198 -14.09 -21.06 2.81
C VAL A 198 -13.67 -20.21 1.60
#